data_47761cd730a1f78bfba3a0d4eb597f13
#
_entry.id   47761cd730a1f78bfba3a0d4eb597f13
#
_cell.length_a   1.000
_cell.length_b   1.000
_cell.length_c   1.000
_cell.angle_alpha   90.00
_cell.angle_beta   90.00
_cell.angle_gamma   90.00
#
_symmetry.space_group_name_H-M   'P 1'
#
loop_
_entity.id
_entity.type
_entity.pdbx_description
1 polymer ?
#
loop_
_entity_poly.entity_id
_entity_poly.type
_entity_poly.pdbx_seq_one_letter_code
_entity_poly.pdbx_strand_id
1 'polypeptide(L)'
;MNFQKGEIIAIDKPYRMSSFKALAHVRYLLSHALHHKVKIGHAGTLDPLATGVLVLCTGKCTKQIEQLQTHTKEYTATLQLGATTASYDLEHEVNATYPTEHITRQLVEEVLHQFEGDIEQVPPTYSAVKVNGDRAYALRRAGEEVQLKPKN
;
A
#
# COMPACT_ATOMS: atom_id res chain seq x y z
N MET A 1 25.92 -6.54 -10.19
CA MET A 1 24.75 -5.64 -10.32
C MET A 1 25.22 -4.27 -10.80
N ASN A 2 24.48 -3.66 -11.72
CA ASN A 2 24.79 -2.32 -12.24
C ASN A 2 23.59 -1.38 -12.05
N PHE A 3 23.52 -0.75 -10.91
CA PHE A 3 22.40 0.10 -10.51
C PHE A 3 22.22 1.37 -11.36
N GLN A 4 23.23 1.81 -12.07
CA GLN A 4 23.14 2.92 -13.06
C GLN A 4 22.45 2.46 -14.34
N LYS A 5 22.82 1.30 -14.87
CA LYS A 5 22.17 0.73 -16.05
C LYS A 5 20.72 0.35 -15.73
N GLY A 6 20.47 -0.17 -14.54
CA GLY A 6 19.17 -0.52 -14.02
C GLY A 6 19.12 -1.94 -13.49
N GLU A 7 18.55 -2.08 -12.31
CA GLU A 7 18.31 -3.35 -11.64
C GLU A 7 16.91 -3.32 -11.02
N ILE A 8 16.30 -4.49 -10.91
CA ILE A 8 15.07 -4.71 -10.16
C ILE A 8 15.46 -5.43 -8.88
N ILE A 9 15.07 -4.87 -7.74
CA ILE A 9 15.43 -5.35 -6.41
C ILE A 9 14.13 -5.62 -5.65
N ALA A 10 13.99 -6.78 -5.06
CA ALA A 10 12.94 -7.08 -4.09
C ALA A 10 13.51 -6.93 -2.67
N ILE A 11 12.82 -6.18 -1.84
CA ILE A 11 13.15 -6.06 -0.41
C ILE A 11 11.94 -6.45 0.43
N ASP A 12 12.18 -6.97 1.63
CA ASP A 12 11.15 -7.14 2.64
C ASP A 12 10.96 -5.81 3.39
N LYS A 13 9.81 -5.15 3.14
CA LYS A 13 9.52 -3.88 3.80
C LYS A 13 9.16 -4.12 5.27
N PRO A 14 9.89 -3.52 6.22
CA PRO A 14 9.59 -3.73 7.63
C PRO A 14 8.28 -3.06 8.07
N TYR A 15 7.70 -3.60 9.15
CA TYR A 15 6.54 -3.06 9.84
C TYR A 15 6.78 -1.61 10.31
N ARG A 16 5.75 -0.79 10.29
CA ARG A 16 5.77 0.64 10.66
C ARG A 16 6.72 1.52 9.85
N MET A 17 7.00 1.11 8.62
CA MET A 17 7.80 1.89 7.69
C MET A 17 7.01 2.13 6.39
N SER A 18 6.93 3.38 5.93
CA SER A 18 6.32 3.65 4.62
C SER A 18 7.21 3.14 3.48
N SER A 19 6.61 2.77 2.35
CA SER A 19 7.33 2.34 1.15
C SER A 19 8.35 3.38 0.69
N PHE A 20 8.02 4.68 0.79
CA PHE A 20 8.94 5.77 0.47
C PHE A 20 10.15 5.82 1.42
N LYS A 21 9.96 5.60 2.72
CA LYS A 21 11.06 5.58 3.71
C LYS A 21 11.99 4.40 3.46
N ALA A 22 11.44 3.21 3.16
CA ALA A 22 12.22 2.03 2.78
C ALA A 22 13.05 2.28 1.51
N LEU A 23 12.43 2.84 0.46
CA LEU A 23 13.12 3.25 -0.77
C LEU A 23 14.22 4.28 -0.48
N ALA A 24 13.94 5.29 0.33
CA ALA A 24 14.91 6.34 0.66
C ALA A 24 16.14 5.77 1.37
N HIS A 25 15.95 4.79 2.25
CA HIS A 25 17.03 4.09 2.92
C HIS A 25 17.91 3.31 1.92
N VAL A 26 17.30 2.53 1.03
CA VAL A 26 18.04 1.79 -0.01
C VAL A 26 18.77 2.76 -0.95
N ARG A 27 18.13 3.86 -1.36
CA ARG A 27 18.76 4.89 -2.18
C ARG A 27 19.99 5.50 -1.50
N TYR A 28 19.91 5.78 -0.21
CA TYR A 28 21.03 6.29 0.57
C TYR A 28 22.19 5.31 0.57
N LEU A 29 21.95 4.04 0.92
CA LEU A 29 22.97 2.99 0.94
C LEU A 29 23.66 2.82 -0.42
N LEU A 30 22.88 2.71 -1.50
CA LEU A 30 23.42 2.56 -2.84
C LEU A 30 24.21 3.79 -3.30
N SER A 31 23.69 4.99 -3.03
CA SER A 31 24.37 6.23 -3.43
C SER A 31 25.67 6.44 -2.66
N HIS A 32 25.70 6.05 -1.40
CA HIS A 32 26.91 6.12 -0.57
C HIS A 32 27.96 5.09 -1.05
N ALA A 33 27.57 3.84 -1.26
CA ALA A 33 28.48 2.78 -1.69
C ALA A 33 29.07 3.03 -3.09
N LEU A 34 28.31 3.69 -3.98
CA LEU A 34 28.71 3.96 -5.35
C LEU A 34 29.32 5.35 -5.55
N HIS A 35 29.37 6.17 -4.51
CA HIS A 35 29.85 7.56 -4.55
C HIS A 35 29.15 8.45 -5.59
N HIS A 36 27.89 8.13 -5.95
CA HIS A 36 27.04 8.95 -6.81
C HIS A 36 25.56 8.69 -6.56
N LYS A 37 24.72 9.66 -6.95
CA LYS A 37 23.27 9.59 -6.79
C LYS A 37 22.66 8.52 -7.68
N VAL A 38 21.92 7.58 -7.10
CA VAL A 38 21.20 6.52 -7.82
C VAL A 38 19.74 6.93 -8.01
N LYS A 39 19.26 6.88 -9.27
CA LYS A 39 17.83 7.01 -9.56
C LYS A 39 17.14 5.73 -9.13
N ILE A 40 16.09 5.84 -8.31
CA ILE A 40 15.34 4.70 -7.79
C ILE A 40 13.86 5.05 -7.64
N GLY A 41 12.99 4.09 -7.90
CA GLY A 41 11.55 4.15 -7.67
C GLY A 41 11.02 2.80 -7.20
N HIS A 42 9.79 2.74 -6.67
CA HIS A 42 9.13 1.50 -6.27
C HIS A 42 7.93 1.16 -7.17
N ALA A 43 7.71 -0.13 -7.41
CA ALA A 43 6.61 -0.66 -8.20
C ALA A 43 5.48 -1.16 -7.28
N GLY A 44 4.69 -0.26 -6.77
CA GLY A 44 3.62 -0.50 -5.81
C GLY A 44 3.89 0.13 -4.45
N THR A 45 2.83 0.38 -3.72
CA THR A 45 2.88 0.94 -2.37
C THR A 45 2.33 -0.08 -1.39
N LEU A 46 3.08 -0.36 -0.34
CA LEU A 46 2.60 -1.03 0.86
C LEU A 46 2.34 0.02 1.93
N ASP A 47 1.24 -0.12 2.64
CA ASP A 47 0.89 0.75 3.76
C ASP A 47 1.93 0.62 4.90
N PRO A 48 2.05 1.58 5.80
CA PRO A 48 3.05 1.53 6.88
C PRO A 48 2.97 0.28 7.74
N LEU A 49 1.75 -0.20 8.03
CA LEU A 49 1.53 -1.41 8.84
C LEU A 49 1.68 -2.72 8.06
N ALA A 50 1.68 -2.68 6.73
CA ALA A 50 1.96 -3.86 5.92
C ALA A 50 3.45 -4.18 5.88
N THR A 51 3.79 -5.46 5.85
CA THR A 51 5.14 -5.98 5.59
C THR A 51 5.16 -6.74 4.27
N GLY A 52 6.33 -7.17 3.82
CA GLY A 52 6.49 -8.04 2.66
C GLY A 52 7.17 -7.36 1.45
N VAL A 53 7.01 -7.96 0.30
CA VAL A 53 7.80 -7.65 -0.88
C VAL A 53 7.50 -6.26 -1.42
N LEU A 54 8.51 -5.39 -1.37
CA LEU A 54 8.51 -4.11 -2.05
C LEU A 54 9.53 -4.16 -3.21
N VAL A 55 9.02 -4.02 -4.43
CA VAL A 55 9.86 -4.04 -5.64
C VAL A 55 10.40 -2.63 -5.90
N LEU A 56 11.72 -2.52 -5.98
CA LEU A 56 12.45 -1.30 -6.30
C LEU A 56 13.11 -1.43 -7.68
N CYS A 57 13.07 -0.35 -8.44
CA CYS A 57 13.72 -0.25 -9.74
C CYS A 57 14.77 0.85 -9.71
N THR A 58 15.97 0.58 -10.20
CA THR A 58 17.05 1.55 -10.32
C THR A 58 17.34 1.93 -11.77
N GLY A 59 18.00 3.05 -12.00
CA GLY A 59 18.49 3.48 -13.31
C GLY A 59 17.41 3.44 -14.41
N LYS A 60 17.70 2.74 -15.51
CA LYS A 60 16.77 2.62 -16.65
C LYS A 60 15.55 1.74 -16.34
N CYS A 61 15.64 0.80 -15.38
CA CYS A 61 14.53 -0.05 -14.98
C CYS A 61 13.38 0.74 -14.31
N THR A 62 13.61 1.98 -13.88
CA THR A 62 12.51 2.84 -13.40
C THR A 62 11.41 3.08 -14.43
N LYS A 63 11.69 2.89 -15.73
CA LYS A 63 10.69 2.96 -16.81
C LYS A 63 9.74 1.77 -16.85
N GLN A 64 10.07 0.66 -16.17
CA GLN A 64 9.27 -0.55 -16.12
C GLN A 64 8.29 -0.55 -14.92
N ILE A 65 8.33 0.47 -14.07
CA ILE A 65 7.52 0.54 -12.85
C ILE A 65 6.03 0.37 -13.15
N GLU A 66 5.50 1.07 -14.13
CA GLU A 66 4.07 0.98 -14.50
C GLU A 66 3.69 -0.44 -14.91
N GLN A 67 4.51 -1.10 -15.72
CA GLN A 67 4.30 -2.49 -16.13
C GLN A 67 4.35 -3.43 -14.92
N LEU A 68 5.32 -3.27 -14.01
CA LEU A 68 5.42 -4.10 -12.81
C LEU A 68 4.22 -3.90 -11.86
N GLN A 69 3.61 -2.72 -11.85
CA GLN A 69 2.41 -2.44 -11.05
C GLN A 69 1.16 -3.20 -11.54
N THR A 70 1.13 -3.66 -12.80
CA THR A 70 -0.01 -4.43 -13.33
C THR A 70 0.07 -5.93 -13.02
N HIS A 71 1.21 -6.41 -12.50
CA HIS A 71 1.36 -7.82 -12.13
C HIS A 71 0.42 -8.20 -10.98
N THR A 72 0.00 -9.46 -10.97
CA THR A 72 -0.76 -10.07 -9.87
C THR A 72 -0.03 -9.88 -8.54
N LYS A 73 -0.80 -9.59 -7.49
CA LYS A 73 -0.31 -9.42 -6.12
C LYS A 73 -1.07 -10.37 -5.22
N GLU A 74 -0.36 -10.97 -4.29
CA GLU A 74 -0.93 -11.83 -3.27
C GLU A 74 -0.73 -11.20 -1.89
N TYR A 75 -1.79 -11.21 -1.08
CA TYR A 75 -1.79 -10.65 0.27
C TYR A 75 -2.37 -11.64 1.26
N THR A 76 -1.73 -11.74 2.41
CA THR A 76 -2.31 -12.37 3.59
C THR A 76 -2.73 -11.27 4.56
N ALA A 77 -4.02 -11.21 4.89
CA ALA A 77 -4.56 -10.22 5.80
C ALA A 77 -5.25 -10.88 7.00
N THR A 78 -5.08 -10.28 8.18
CA THR A 78 -5.83 -10.66 9.37
C THR A 78 -6.85 -9.56 9.64
N LEU A 79 -8.13 -9.91 9.68
CA LEU A 79 -9.22 -9.00 10.00
C LEU A 79 -9.71 -9.28 11.42
N GLN A 80 -9.87 -8.21 12.22
CA GLN A 80 -10.56 -8.27 13.49
C GLN A 80 -12.03 -7.89 13.27
N LEU A 81 -12.93 -8.81 13.52
CA LEU A 81 -14.38 -8.57 13.43
C LEU A 81 -14.90 -7.85 14.68
N GLY A 82 -16.03 -7.15 14.53
CA GLY A 82 -16.70 -6.46 15.62
C GLY A 82 -16.15 -5.08 15.96
N ALA A 83 -15.24 -4.53 15.16
CA ALA A 83 -14.73 -3.18 15.36
C ALA A 83 -14.44 -2.48 14.02
N THR A 84 -14.54 -1.16 14.03
CA THR A 84 -14.13 -0.32 12.89
C THR A 84 -13.16 0.76 13.31
N THR A 85 -12.35 1.23 12.37
CA THR A 85 -11.46 2.38 12.50
C THR A 85 -11.65 3.32 11.32
N ALA A 86 -11.23 4.57 11.45
CA ALA A 86 -11.39 5.57 10.40
C ALA A 86 -10.58 5.25 9.11
N SER A 87 -9.51 4.48 9.24
CA SER A 87 -8.61 4.08 8.13
C SER A 87 -8.86 2.65 7.64
N TYR A 88 -9.76 1.90 8.27
CA TYR A 88 -10.00 0.46 8.06
C TYR A 88 -8.78 -0.43 8.41
N ASP A 89 -7.81 0.12 9.12
CA ASP A 89 -6.64 -0.58 9.64
C ASP A 89 -6.33 -0.13 11.09
N LEU A 90 -5.20 -0.55 11.64
CA LEU A 90 -4.78 -0.23 12.99
C LEU A 90 -3.91 1.05 13.09
N GLU A 91 -3.91 1.92 12.07
CA GLU A 91 -3.26 3.24 12.16
C GLU A 91 -4.05 4.19 13.07
N HIS A 92 -5.38 3.99 13.17
CA HIS A 92 -6.28 4.79 14.01
C HIS A 92 -6.94 3.93 15.08
N GLU A 93 -7.39 4.60 16.14
CA GLU A 93 -8.13 3.96 17.21
C GLU A 93 -9.51 3.48 16.75
N VAL A 94 -10.05 2.48 17.46
CA VAL A 94 -11.40 1.95 17.22
C VAL A 94 -12.41 3.06 17.48
N ASN A 95 -13.26 3.32 16.49
CA ASN A 95 -14.30 4.35 16.55
C ASN A 95 -15.72 3.79 16.76
N ALA A 96 -15.93 2.50 16.48
CA ALA A 96 -17.17 1.81 16.77
C ALA A 96 -16.95 0.31 17.01
N THR A 97 -17.82 -0.29 17.81
CA THR A 97 -17.84 -1.73 18.08
C THR A 97 -19.19 -2.33 17.79
N TYR A 98 -19.24 -3.60 17.41
CA TYR A 98 -20.43 -4.33 17.00
C TYR A 98 -20.45 -5.73 17.60
N PRO A 99 -21.63 -6.30 17.89
CA PRO A 99 -21.77 -7.69 18.32
C PRO A 99 -21.22 -8.67 17.28
N THR A 100 -20.56 -9.73 17.75
CA THR A 100 -19.96 -10.75 16.89
C THR A 100 -20.51 -12.17 17.11
N GLU A 101 -21.40 -12.35 18.07
CA GLU A 101 -21.93 -13.65 18.51
C GLU A 101 -22.66 -14.41 17.39
N HIS A 102 -23.19 -13.68 16.42
CA HIS A 102 -23.89 -14.24 15.25
C HIS A 102 -22.95 -14.65 14.11
N ILE A 103 -21.67 -14.29 14.19
CA ILE A 103 -20.70 -14.52 13.11
C ILE A 103 -20.18 -15.94 13.21
N THR A 104 -20.50 -16.74 12.21
CA THR A 104 -20.01 -18.11 12.06
C THR A 104 -19.00 -18.17 10.93
N ARG A 105 -18.19 -19.24 10.92
CA ARG A 105 -17.28 -19.50 9.80
C ARG A 105 -18.03 -19.58 8.46
N GLN A 106 -19.17 -20.26 8.43
CA GLN A 106 -19.99 -20.39 7.23
C GLN A 106 -20.44 -19.01 6.72
N LEU A 107 -20.91 -18.13 7.60
CA LEU A 107 -21.32 -16.78 7.22
C LEU A 107 -20.14 -15.99 6.62
N VAL A 108 -18.94 -16.11 7.19
CA VAL A 108 -17.73 -15.46 6.64
C VAL A 108 -17.42 -15.99 5.26
N GLU A 109 -17.43 -17.31 5.05
CA GLU A 109 -17.18 -17.93 3.75
C GLU A 109 -18.21 -17.48 2.69
N GLU A 110 -19.49 -17.42 3.04
CA GLU A 110 -20.56 -16.93 2.15
C GLU A 110 -20.34 -15.45 1.76
N VAL A 111 -19.95 -14.60 2.70
CA VAL A 111 -19.69 -13.18 2.43
C VAL A 111 -18.46 -12.98 1.57
N LEU A 112 -17.41 -13.79 1.73
CA LEU A 112 -16.17 -13.68 0.96
C LEU A 112 -16.38 -13.85 -0.55
N HIS A 113 -17.37 -14.64 -0.99
CA HIS A 113 -17.72 -14.77 -2.42
C HIS A 113 -18.13 -13.45 -3.08
N GLN A 114 -18.58 -12.46 -2.30
CA GLN A 114 -18.93 -11.13 -2.82
C GLN A 114 -17.70 -10.30 -3.22
N PHE A 115 -16.51 -10.74 -2.82
CA PHE A 115 -15.23 -10.10 -3.10
C PHE A 115 -14.41 -10.84 -4.16
N GLU A 116 -15.00 -11.81 -4.85
CA GLU A 116 -14.37 -12.56 -5.93
C GLU A 116 -14.68 -11.91 -7.29
N GLY A 117 -13.71 -11.95 -8.21
CA GLY A 117 -13.83 -11.41 -9.57
C GLY A 117 -13.64 -9.89 -9.64
N ASP A 118 -14.24 -9.28 -10.65
CA ASP A 118 -14.18 -7.84 -10.86
C ASP A 118 -15.17 -7.12 -9.95
N ILE A 119 -14.64 -6.34 -9.01
CA ILE A 119 -15.44 -5.59 -8.03
C ILE A 119 -15.12 -4.09 -8.11
N GLU A 120 -16.14 -3.27 -7.89
CA GLU A 120 -15.96 -1.83 -7.70
C GLU A 120 -15.65 -1.52 -6.24
N GLN A 121 -14.51 -0.88 -6.01
CA GLN A 121 -14.12 -0.44 -4.68
C GLN A 121 -14.10 1.09 -4.59
N VAL A 122 -14.78 1.65 -3.59
CA VAL A 122 -14.55 3.04 -3.17
C VAL A 122 -13.33 3.06 -2.25
N PRO A 123 -12.21 3.68 -2.65
CA PRO A 123 -11.03 3.72 -1.80
C PRO A 123 -11.32 4.43 -0.47
N PRO A 124 -10.66 4.05 0.63
CA PRO A 124 -10.81 4.77 1.89
C PRO A 124 -10.27 6.20 1.77
N THR A 125 -10.84 7.13 2.52
CA THR A 125 -10.43 8.56 2.50
C THR A 125 -9.01 8.77 3.00
N TYR A 126 -8.46 7.84 3.79
CA TYR A 126 -7.06 7.82 4.23
C TYR A 126 -6.13 7.07 3.24
N SER A 127 -6.51 6.96 1.97
CA SER A 127 -5.70 6.30 0.95
C SER A 127 -4.68 7.23 0.28
N ALA A 128 -3.74 6.63 -0.44
CA ALA A 128 -2.75 7.34 -1.25
C ALA A 128 -3.30 7.84 -2.61
N VAL A 129 -4.60 7.71 -2.86
CA VAL A 129 -5.27 8.21 -4.08
C VAL A 129 -5.10 9.72 -4.17
N LYS A 130 -4.83 10.22 -5.37
CA LYS A 130 -4.72 11.66 -5.62
C LYS A 130 -6.08 12.27 -5.95
N VAL A 131 -6.40 13.38 -5.31
CA VAL A 131 -7.57 14.22 -5.59
C VAL A 131 -7.06 15.64 -5.87
N ASN A 132 -7.32 16.17 -7.05
CA ASN A 132 -6.86 17.49 -7.48
C ASN A 132 -5.33 17.74 -7.33
N GLY A 133 -4.52 16.67 -7.44
CA GLY A 133 -3.07 16.73 -7.31
C GLY A 133 -2.52 16.32 -5.93
N ASP A 134 -3.30 16.45 -4.87
CA ASP A 134 -2.93 16.10 -3.50
C ASP A 134 -3.37 14.68 -3.12
N ARG A 135 -2.69 14.08 -2.16
CA ARG A 135 -3.04 12.76 -1.66
C ARG A 135 -4.26 12.84 -0.75
N ALA A 136 -5.24 11.95 -0.92
CA ALA A 136 -6.47 11.92 -0.12
C ALA A 136 -6.18 11.91 1.39
N TYR A 137 -5.20 11.11 1.84
CA TYR A 137 -4.80 11.08 3.24
C TYR A 137 -4.26 12.43 3.76
N ALA A 138 -3.58 13.21 2.90
CA ALA A 138 -3.04 14.51 3.30
C ALA A 138 -4.17 15.55 3.46
N LEU A 139 -5.11 15.59 2.53
CA LEU A 139 -6.31 16.41 2.60
C LEU A 139 -7.15 16.07 3.85
N ARG A 140 -7.34 14.78 4.12
CA ARG A 140 -8.10 14.31 5.28
C ARG A 140 -7.44 14.69 6.60
N ARG A 141 -6.11 14.62 6.68
CA ARG A 141 -5.35 15.09 7.87
C ARG A 141 -5.44 16.61 8.05
N ALA A 142 -5.62 17.36 6.97
CA ALA A 142 -5.87 18.81 7.01
C ALA A 142 -7.33 19.16 7.38
N GLY A 143 -8.21 18.16 7.61
CA GLY A 143 -9.61 18.36 7.98
C GLY A 143 -10.54 18.56 6.78
N GLU A 144 -10.06 18.38 5.54
CA GLU A 144 -10.89 18.53 4.35
C GLU A 144 -11.74 17.29 4.07
N GLU A 145 -12.96 17.48 3.61
CA GLU A 145 -13.81 16.40 3.12
C GLU A 145 -13.32 15.93 1.75
N VAL A 146 -13.09 14.63 1.62
CA VAL A 146 -12.63 14.01 0.38
C VAL A 146 -13.68 13.03 -0.11
N GLN A 147 -14.23 13.30 -1.31
CA GLN A 147 -15.09 12.36 -2.01
C GLN A 147 -14.27 11.59 -3.04
N LEU A 148 -14.23 10.27 -2.92
CA LEU A 148 -13.53 9.37 -3.84
C LEU A 148 -14.53 8.65 -4.72
N LYS A 149 -14.18 8.49 -6.00
CA LYS A 149 -14.98 7.71 -6.95
C LYS A 149 -14.58 6.23 -6.87
N PRO A 150 -15.55 5.32 -7.12
CA PRO A 150 -15.23 3.89 -7.26
C PRO A 150 -14.15 3.65 -8.32
N LYS A 151 -13.37 2.61 -8.12
CA LYS A 151 -12.42 2.07 -9.09
C LYS A 151 -12.62 0.56 -9.21
N ASN A 152 -12.49 0.07 -10.43
CA ASN A 152 -12.31 -1.35 -10.70
C ASN A 152 -10.87 -1.77 -10.45
#